data_e0796e121420f77277b6db3903c33568
#
_entry.id   e0796e121420f77277b6db3903c33568
#
_cell.length_a   1.000
_cell.length_b   1.000
_cell.length_c   1.000
_cell.angle_alpha   90.00
_cell.angle_beta   90.00
_cell.angle_gamma   90.00
#
_symmetry.space_group_name_H-M   'P 1'
#
loop_
_entity.id
_entity.type
_entity.pdbx_description
1 polymer ?
#
loop_
_entity_poly.entity_id
_entity_poly.type
_entity_poly.pdbx_seq_one_letter_code
_entity_poly.pdbx_strand_id
1 'polypeptide(L)'
;KGAMIKANHGTLFIKGIEHLTLRVQHQILRTMLSRAQMRTDAQPLDTLDVRIIGSSKINLKHLVEKGEFSEELYYMLQSLVLEIPSLNERPEDLRNCFDKELKIYKEKYNRPLSVTEGAYKKLQELKWTGNGIQLRSFCERLVLTAKKRMIDEVVLQNLYDELFPHVEE
;
A
#
# COMPACT_ATOMS: atom_id res chain seq x y z
N LYS A 1 -12.23 -22.94 -11.50
CA LYS A 1 -13.06 -21.74 -11.83
C LYS A 1 -12.23 -20.52 -11.56
N GLY A 2 -12.15 -19.57 -12.53
CA GLY A 2 -11.37 -18.34 -12.41
C GLY A 2 -11.88 -17.37 -11.32
N ALA A 3 -11.03 -16.43 -10.89
CA ALA A 3 -11.36 -15.47 -9.84
C ALA A 3 -12.62 -14.64 -10.16
N MET A 4 -12.80 -14.24 -11.41
CA MET A 4 -13.99 -13.51 -11.87
C MET A 4 -15.28 -14.28 -11.65
N ILE A 5 -15.29 -15.59 -11.98
CA ILE A 5 -16.47 -16.45 -11.79
C ILE A 5 -16.78 -16.64 -10.30
N LYS A 6 -15.76 -16.74 -9.47
CA LYS A 6 -15.93 -16.84 -8.00
C LYS A 6 -16.49 -15.57 -7.38
N ALA A 7 -16.17 -14.41 -7.99
CA ALA A 7 -16.60 -13.09 -7.53
C ALA A 7 -17.96 -12.66 -8.12
N ASN A 8 -18.63 -13.52 -8.90
CA ASN A 8 -19.93 -13.18 -9.50
C ASN A 8 -20.95 -12.75 -8.45
N HIS A 9 -21.68 -11.67 -8.70
CA HIS A 9 -22.56 -10.96 -7.77
C HIS A 9 -21.85 -10.41 -6.53
N GLY A 10 -20.53 -10.21 -6.60
CA GLY A 10 -19.71 -9.69 -5.50
C GLY A 10 -18.65 -8.72 -5.98
N THR A 11 -17.56 -8.65 -5.21
CA THR A 11 -16.44 -7.72 -5.46
C THR A 11 -15.15 -8.52 -5.66
N LEU A 12 -14.40 -8.20 -6.71
CA LEU A 12 -13.03 -8.67 -6.93
C LEU A 12 -12.06 -7.54 -6.66
N PHE A 13 -11.22 -7.72 -5.63
CA PHE A 13 -10.11 -6.82 -5.35
C PHE A 13 -8.83 -7.34 -6.01
N ILE A 14 -8.21 -6.50 -6.84
CA ILE A 14 -6.97 -6.82 -7.57
C ILE A 14 -5.85 -5.95 -7.03
N LYS A 15 -4.98 -6.55 -6.22
CA LYS A 15 -3.80 -5.87 -5.69
C LYS A 15 -2.67 -5.92 -6.71
N GLY A 16 -2.07 -4.75 -7.00
CA GLY A 16 -0.98 -4.65 -7.96
C GLY A 16 -1.47 -4.82 -9.40
N ILE A 17 -2.52 -4.07 -9.77
CA ILE A 17 -3.14 -4.13 -11.10
C ILE A 17 -2.15 -3.77 -12.22
N GLU A 18 -1.09 -3.02 -11.90
CA GLU A 18 0.03 -2.68 -12.78
C GLU A 18 0.81 -3.89 -13.29
N HIS A 19 0.73 -5.03 -12.62
CA HIS A 19 1.46 -6.25 -12.99
C HIS A 19 0.64 -7.20 -13.88
N LEU A 20 -0.57 -6.83 -14.23
CA LEU A 20 -1.43 -7.66 -15.10
C LEU A 20 -0.93 -7.61 -16.54
N THR A 21 -0.89 -8.76 -17.19
CA THR A 21 -0.64 -8.82 -18.64
C THR A 21 -1.80 -8.19 -19.43
N LEU A 22 -1.53 -7.64 -20.60
CA LEU A 22 -2.55 -7.04 -21.49
C LEU A 22 -3.72 -8.01 -21.75
N ARG A 23 -3.43 -9.31 -21.88
CA ARG A 23 -4.48 -10.33 -22.05
C ARG A 23 -5.46 -10.36 -20.87
N VAL A 24 -4.96 -10.29 -19.64
CA VAL A 24 -5.79 -10.28 -18.42
C VAL A 24 -6.53 -8.95 -18.30
N GLN A 25 -5.88 -7.84 -18.61
CA GLN A 25 -6.50 -6.51 -18.65
C GLN A 25 -7.72 -6.49 -19.60
N HIS A 26 -7.59 -7.05 -20.81
CA HIS A 26 -8.70 -7.16 -21.76
C HIS A 26 -9.84 -8.07 -21.26
N GLN A 27 -9.54 -9.13 -20.50
CA GLN A 27 -10.59 -9.97 -19.88
C GLN A 27 -11.37 -9.19 -18.82
N ILE A 28 -10.68 -8.39 -18.01
CA ILE A 28 -11.30 -7.51 -17.00
C ILE A 28 -12.19 -6.48 -17.70
N LEU A 29 -11.67 -5.81 -18.71
CA LEU A 29 -12.40 -4.80 -19.49
C LEU A 29 -13.70 -5.38 -20.08
N ARG A 30 -13.62 -6.56 -20.70
CA ARG A 30 -14.82 -7.24 -21.22
C ARG A 30 -15.89 -7.45 -20.16
N THR A 31 -15.49 -7.89 -18.96
CA THR A 31 -16.42 -8.13 -17.83
C THR A 31 -17.07 -6.82 -17.39
N MET A 32 -16.30 -5.73 -17.32
CA MET A 32 -16.83 -4.40 -16.96
C MET A 32 -17.80 -3.87 -18.00
N LEU A 33 -17.49 -4.03 -19.30
CA LEU A 33 -18.34 -3.61 -20.40
C LEU A 33 -19.64 -4.42 -20.46
N SER A 34 -19.58 -5.74 -20.28
CA SER A 34 -20.77 -6.60 -20.23
C SER A 34 -21.73 -6.18 -19.12
N ARG A 35 -21.19 -5.84 -17.95
CA ARG A 35 -21.99 -5.30 -16.84
C ARG A 35 -22.64 -3.96 -17.17
N ALA A 36 -21.97 -3.08 -17.89
CA ALA A 36 -22.52 -1.80 -18.31
C ALA A 36 -23.67 -1.97 -19.33
N GLN A 37 -23.55 -2.94 -20.25
CA GLN A 37 -24.59 -3.26 -21.24
C GLN A 37 -25.84 -3.90 -20.63
N MET A 38 -25.69 -4.70 -19.54
CA MET A 38 -26.84 -5.27 -18.82
C MET A 38 -27.82 -4.22 -18.27
N ARG A 39 -27.39 -2.99 -18.10
CA ARG A 39 -28.26 -1.89 -17.63
C ARG A 39 -29.14 -1.32 -18.73
N THR A 40 -28.85 -1.62 -19.99
CA THR A 40 -29.50 -1.02 -21.14
C THR A 40 -30.39 -2.00 -21.93
N ASP A 41 -30.04 -3.30 -22.02
CA ASP A 41 -30.83 -4.27 -22.80
C ASP A 41 -30.73 -5.68 -22.22
N ALA A 42 -31.87 -6.25 -21.85
CA ALA A 42 -31.96 -7.57 -21.22
C ALA A 42 -31.78 -8.72 -22.21
N GLN A 43 -30.64 -9.35 -22.21
CA GLN A 43 -30.50 -10.79 -22.51
C GLN A 43 -29.43 -11.38 -21.57
N PRO A 44 -29.79 -12.23 -20.60
CA PRO A 44 -28.86 -12.78 -19.63
C PRO A 44 -28.38 -14.17 -20.07
N LEU A 45 -27.34 -14.24 -20.88
CA LEU A 45 -26.60 -15.48 -21.09
C LEU A 45 -25.10 -15.17 -20.87
N ASP A 46 -24.56 -15.68 -19.78
CA ASP A 46 -23.13 -15.69 -19.40
C ASP A 46 -22.48 -14.35 -19.01
N THR A 47 -23.22 -13.36 -18.58
CA THR A 47 -22.65 -12.09 -18.13
C THR A 47 -22.32 -12.14 -16.64
N LEU A 48 -21.06 -11.88 -16.32
CA LEU A 48 -20.58 -11.78 -14.93
C LEU A 48 -20.92 -10.41 -14.34
N ASP A 49 -21.63 -10.38 -13.24
CA ASP A 49 -21.84 -9.17 -12.45
C ASP A 49 -20.81 -9.07 -11.33
N VAL A 50 -19.68 -8.42 -11.60
CA VAL A 50 -18.56 -8.30 -10.65
C VAL A 50 -18.20 -6.83 -10.47
N ARG A 51 -18.15 -6.36 -9.23
CA ARG A 51 -17.54 -5.08 -8.88
C ARG A 51 -16.02 -5.25 -8.85
N ILE A 52 -15.28 -4.42 -9.59
CA ILE A 52 -13.82 -4.48 -9.61
C ILE A 52 -13.23 -3.31 -8.83
N ILE A 53 -12.29 -3.62 -7.96
CA ILE A 53 -11.46 -2.65 -7.25
C ILE A 53 -10.00 -3.00 -7.55
N GLY A 54 -9.29 -2.09 -8.19
CA GLY A 54 -7.84 -2.22 -8.45
C GLY A 54 -7.02 -1.38 -7.48
N SER A 55 -5.86 -1.86 -7.07
CA SER A 55 -4.86 -1.03 -6.40
C SER A 55 -3.54 -1.06 -7.15
N SER A 56 -2.88 0.09 -7.23
CA SER A 56 -1.55 0.24 -7.83
C SER A 56 -0.64 1.06 -6.92
N LYS A 57 0.65 0.77 -6.96
CA LYS A 57 1.69 1.57 -6.29
C LYS A 57 2.26 2.67 -7.19
N ILE A 58 1.97 2.62 -8.47
CA ILE A 58 2.47 3.57 -9.47
C ILE A 58 1.30 4.21 -10.20
N ASN A 59 1.57 5.35 -10.82
CA ASN A 59 0.59 5.99 -11.69
C ASN A 59 0.42 5.17 -12.97
N LEU A 60 -0.76 4.57 -13.17
CA LEU A 60 -1.08 3.73 -14.32
C LEU A 60 -0.99 4.49 -15.65
N LYS A 61 -1.10 5.82 -15.64
CA LYS A 61 -0.99 6.64 -16.85
C LYS A 61 0.35 6.44 -17.57
N HIS A 62 1.44 6.31 -16.80
CA HIS A 62 2.76 6.03 -17.38
C HIS A 62 2.82 4.67 -18.11
N LEU A 63 2.10 3.69 -17.62
CA LEU A 63 2.02 2.39 -18.29
C LEU A 63 1.16 2.44 -19.56
N VAL A 64 0.10 3.26 -19.55
CA VAL A 64 -0.70 3.52 -20.75
C VAL A 64 0.16 4.17 -21.84
N GLU A 65 0.93 5.20 -21.50
CA GLU A 65 1.85 5.88 -22.42
C GLU A 65 2.91 4.94 -23.02
N LYS A 66 3.33 3.91 -22.27
CA LYS A 66 4.25 2.86 -22.74
C LYS A 66 3.58 1.72 -23.49
N GLY A 67 2.24 1.68 -23.56
CA GLY A 67 1.49 0.58 -24.15
C GLY A 67 1.48 -0.70 -23.28
N GLU A 68 1.85 -0.62 -22.02
CA GLU A 68 1.89 -1.75 -21.07
C GLU A 68 0.56 -1.88 -20.30
N PHE A 69 -0.29 -0.87 -20.35
CA PHE A 69 -1.63 -0.89 -19.75
C PHE A 69 -2.68 -0.40 -20.76
N SER A 70 -3.84 -1.08 -20.78
CA SER A 70 -4.96 -0.72 -21.67
C SER A 70 -5.52 0.65 -21.29
N GLU A 71 -5.57 1.55 -22.26
CA GLU A 71 -6.14 2.89 -22.10
C GLU A 71 -7.63 2.82 -21.75
N GLU A 72 -8.38 1.93 -22.40
CA GLU A 72 -9.80 1.74 -22.12
C GLU A 72 -10.05 1.25 -20.69
N LEU A 73 -9.26 0.26 -20.21
CA LEU A 73 -9.35 -0.22 -18.84
C LEU A 73 -8.99 0.89 -17.84
N TYR A 74 -7.96 1.67 -18.15
CA TYR A 74 -7.57 2.82 -17.34
C TYR A 74 -8.74 3.79 -17.16
N TYR A 75 -9.40 4.21 -18.23
CA TYR A 75 -10.55 5.12 -18.15
C TYR A 75 -11.75 4.49 -17.40
N MET A 76 -11.99 3.20 -17.57
CA MET A 76 -13.07 2.51 -16.85
C MET A 76 -12.81 2.48 -15.32
N LEU A 77 -11.56 2.38 -14.91
CA LEU A 77 -11.16 2.40 -13.49
C LEU A 77 -11.14 3.81 -12.89
N GLN A 78 -11.05 4.86 -13.71
CA GLN A 78 -10.98 6.25 -13.27
C GLN A 78 -12.32 6.79 -12.73
N SER A 79 -13.42 6.02 -12.77
CA SER A 79 -14.73 6.46 -12.26
C SER A 79 -14.72 6.83 -10.77
N LEU A 80 -13.86 6.20 -9.99
CA LEU A 80 -13.60 6.53 -8.57
C LEU A 80 -12.14 6.21 -8.24
N VAL A 81 -11.35 7.26 -8.02
CA VAL A 81 -9.95 7.14 -7.62
C VAL A 81 -9.79 7.57 -6.17
N LEU A 82 -9.14 6.72 -5.37
CA LEU A 82 -8.75 7.00 -4.00
C LEU A 82 -7.22 7.02 -3.92
N GLU A 83 -6.66 8.17 -3.63
CA GLU A 83 -5.23 8.31 -3.37
C GLU A 83 -4.95 8.13 -1.89
N ILE A 84 -4.06 7.18 -1.57
CA ILE A 84 -3.61 6.93 -0.20
C ILE A 84 -2.23 7.57 -0.06
N PRO A 85 -2.11 8.69 0.68
CA PRO A 85 -0.83 9.35 0.84
C PRO A 85 0.17 8.46 1.59
N SER A 86 1.45 8.65 1.29
CA SER A 86 2.55 7.98 1.97
C SER A 86 2.59 8.32 3.47
N LEU A 87 3.31 7.53 4.25
CA LEU A 87 3.42 7.76 5.69
C LEU A 87 4.12 9.09 6.02
N ASN A 88 5.08 9.52 5.18
CA ASN A 88 5.75 10.81 5.34
C ASN A 88 4.81 12.02 5.12
N GLU A 89 3.78 11.86 4.30
CA GLU A 89 2.78 12.91 4.07
C GLU A 89 1.73 13.00 5.17
N ARG A 90 1.80 12.09 6.15
CA ARG A 90 0.87 11.99 7.28
C ARG A 90 1.62 11.94 8.62
N PRO A 91 2.25 13.05 9.06
CA PRO A 91 3.15 13.07 10.22
C PRO A 91 2.48 12.67 11.53
N GLU A 92 1.20 12.99 11.73
CA GLU A 92 0.45 12.58 12.92
C GLU A 92 0.16 11.06 12.90
N ASP A 93 -0.20 10.52 11.75
CA ASP A 93 -0.39 9.08 11.59
C ASP A 93 0.93 8.32 11.73
N LEU A 94 2.04 8.88 11.25
CA LEU A 94 3.38 8.32 11.44
C LEU A 94 3.70 8.13 12.92
N ARG A 95 3.46 9.17 13.75
CA ARG A 95 3.67 9.08 15.21
C ARG A 95 2.77 8.01 15.82
N ASN A 96 1.48 8.01 15.50
CA ASN A 96 0.53 7.04 16.03
C ASN A 96 0.87 5.60 15.62
N CYS A 97 1.28 5.39 14.37
CA CYS A 97 1.74 4.08 13.88
C CYS A 97 3.01 3.63 14.61
N PHE A 98 3.98 4.54 14.78
CA PHE A 98 5.21 4.25 15.51
C PHE A 98 4.92 3.81 16.94
N ASP A 99 4.11 4.56 17.68
CA ASP A 99 3.75 4.25 19.06
C ASP A 99 3.02 2.90 19.17
N LYS A 100 2.11 2.63 18.24
CA LYS A 100 1.38 1.36 18.18
C LYS A 100 2.32 0.18 17.94
N GLU A 101 3.19 0.25 16.94
CA GLU A 101 4.16 -0.82 16.64
C GLU A 101 5.17 -0.98 17.79
N LEU A 102 5.66 0.13 18.33
CA LEU A 102 6.58 0.11 19.47
C LEU A 102 5.95 -0.56 20.70
N LYS A 103 4.69 -0.29 21.00
CA LYS A 103 3.95 -0.93 22.07
C LYS A 103 3.88 -2.44 21.88
N ILE A 104 3.53 -2.91 20.70
CA ILE A 104 3.45 -4.34 20.35
C ILE A 104 4.80 -5.05 20.65
N TYR A 105 5.90 -4.47 20.19
CA TYR A 105 7.21 -5.10 20.35
C TYR A 105 7.76 -4.97 21.77
N LYS A 106 7.48 -3.88 22.49
CA LYS A 106 7.80 -3.74 23.92
C LYS A 106 7.14 -4.84 24.75
N GLU A 107 5.87 -5.12 24.48
CA GLU A 107 5.13 -6.20 25.15
C GLU A 107 5.66 -7.58 24.73
N LYS A 108 5.84 -7.81 23.43
CA LYS A 108 6.34 -9.09 22.88
C LYS A 108 7.69 -9.51 23.47
N TYR A 109 8.60 -8.56 23.63
CA TYR A 109 9.98 -8.82 24.09
C TYR A 109 10.21 -8.46 25.56
N ASN A 110 9.17 -8.03 26.28
CA ASN A 110 9.23 -7.57 27.67
C ASN A 110 10.35 -6.53 27.90
N ARG A 111 10.45 -5.56 26.99
CA ARG A 111 11.48 -4.50 27.02
C ARG A 111 10.85 -3.11 27.06
N PRO A 112 10.75 -2.50 28.25
CA PRO A 112 10.19 -1.15 28.38
C PRO A 112 11.16 -0.12 27.78
N LEU A 113 10.64 0.71 26.87
CA LEU A 113 11.33 1.85 26.28
C LEU A 113 10.46 3.10 26.37
N SER A 114 11.09 4.26 26.52
CA SER A 114 10.49 5.57 26.41
C SER A 114 11.13 6.34 25.25
N VAL A 115 10.38 7.25 24.63
CA VAL A 115 10.81 8.02 23.46
C VAL A 115 10.75 9.50 23.80
N THR A 116 11.80 10.24 23.48
CA THR A 116 11.87 11.70 23.72
C THR A 116 11.13 12.45 22.60
N GLU A 117 10.71 13.69 22.87
CA GLU A 117 10.14 14.55 21.83
C GLU A 117 11.14 14.84 20.69
N GLY A 118 12.45 14.92 20.99
CA GLY A 118 13.50 15.01 19.98
C GLY A 118 13.49 13.81 19.01
N ALA A 119 13.32 12.60 19.54
CA ALA A 119 13.19 11.39 18.71
C ALA A 119 11.93 11.42 17.84
N TYR A 120 10.80 11.90 18.34
CA TYR A 120 9.58 12.06 17.51
C TYR A 120 9.76 13.07 16.38
N LYS A 121 10.44 14.19 16.63
CA LYS A 121 10.78 15.14 15.57
C LYS A 121 11.68 14.49 14.52
N LYS A 122 12.70 13.76 14.97
CA LYS A 122 13.60 13.03 14.07
C LYS A 122 12.85 11.96 13.24
N LEU A 123 11.90 11.24 13.83
CA LEU A 123 11.06 10.27 13.14
C LEU A 123 10.34 10.88 11.92
N GLN A 124 9.86 12.11 12.03
CA GLN A 124 9.18 12.84 10.96
C GLN A 124 10.12 13.33 9.85
N GLU A 125 11.39 13.54 10.15
CA GLU A 125 12.41 13.95 9.18
C GLU A 125 12.93 12.78 8.34
N LEU A 126 12.81 11.55 8.82
CA LEU A 126 13.28 10.34 8.15
C LEU A 126 12.37 9.92 7.00
N LYS A 127 12.94 9.27 6.00
CA LYS A 127 12.21 8.81 4.80
C LYS A 127 11.66 7.40 5.00
N TRP A 128 10.35 7.27 5.02
CA TRP A 128 9.64 6.01 5.19
C TRP A 128 9.07 5.51 3.85
N THR A 129 9.93 5.29 2.86
CA THR A 129 9.53 4.87 1.49
C THR A 129 8.83 3.52 1.47
N GLY A 130 9.17 2.61 2.40
CA GLY A 130 8.49 1.32 2.61
C GLY A 130 7.24 1.42 3.51
N ASN A 131 6.85 2.65 3.89
CA ASN A 131 5.65 2.93 4.69
C ASN A 131 5.56 2.05 5.96
N GLY A 132 4.38 1.49 6.24
CA GLY A 132 4.13 0.72 7.45
C GLY A 132 5.00 -0.53 7.62
N ILE A 133 5.43 -1.18 6.53
CA ILE A 133 6.31 -2.37 6.61
C ILE A 133 7.70 -1.97 7.08
N GLN A 134 8.24 -0.89 6.53
CA GLN A 134 9.54 -0.35 6.94
C GLN A 134 9.50 0.11 8.41
N LEU A 135 8.45 0.86 8.79
CA LEU A 135 8.28 1.34 10.16
C LEU A 135 8.18 0.20 11.16
N ARG A 136 7.42 -0.85 10.83
CA ARG A 136 7.30 -2.05 11.67
C ARG A 136 8.63 -2.74 11.90
N SER A 137 9.38 -3.00 10.84
CA SER A 137 10.72 -3.61 10.93
C SER A 137 11.68 -2.76 11.77
N PHE A 138 11.62 -1.45 11.60
CA PHE A 138 12.40 -0.50 12.39
C PHE A 138 12.04 -0.55 13.87
N CYS A 139 10.75 -0.53 14.23
CA CYS A 139 10.30 -0.61 15.62
C CYS A 139 10.71 -1.92 16.28
N GLU A 140 10.59 -3.04 15.59
CA GLU A 140 11.04 -4.33 16.11
C GLU A 140 12.55 -4.33 16.41
N ARG A 141 13.34 -3.86 15.44
CA ARG A 141 14.80 -3.76 15.61
C ARG A 141 15.17 -2.81 16.72
N LEU A 142 14.51 -1.67 16.83
CA LEU A 142 14.74 -0.68 17.90
C LEU A 142 14.55 -1.31 19.27
N VAL A 143 13.45 -2.05 19.48
CA VAL A 143 13.19 -2.72 20.75
C VAL A 143 14.24 -3.79 21.05
N LEU A 144 14.66 -4.56 20.05
CA LEU A 144 15.63 -5.65 20.23
C LEU A 144 17.05 -5.15 20.54
N THR A 145 17.47 -4.05 19.89
CA THR A 145 18.88 -3.61 19.92
C THR A 145 19.16 -2.40 20.81
N ALA A 146 18.14 -1.68 21.27
CA ALA A 146 18.32 -0.51 22.12
C ALA A 146 19.10 -0.85 23.39
N LYS A 147 20.22 -0.18 23.59
CA LYS A 147 21.08 -0.33 24.80
C LYS A 147 20.58 0.49 25.98
N LYS A 148 19.82 1.55 25.70
CA LYS A 148 19.23 2.45 26.71
C LYS A 148 17.72 2.31 26.71
N ARG A 149 17.09 2.55 27.87
CA ARG A 149 15.62 2.58 27.97
C ARG A 149 14.99 3.84 27.37
N MET A 150 15.77 4.91 27.27
CA MET A 150 15.33 6.18 26.66
C MET A 150 15.89 6.30 25.25
N ILE A 151 15.00 6.45 24.28
CA ILE A 151 15.31 6.61 22.87
C ILE A 151 15.28 8.10 22.56
N ASP A 152 16.45 8.64 22.24
CA ASP A 152 16.64 10.00 21.77
C ASP A 152 16.81 10.05 20.22
N GLU A 153 16.96 11.25 19.68
CA GLU A 153 17.14 11.49 18.25
C GLU A 153 18.40 10.81 17.69
N VAL A 154 19.46 10.70 18.48
CA VAL A 154 20.74 10.11 18.06
C VAL A 154 20.60 8.60 17.92
N VAL A 155 19.98 7.94 18.90
CA VAL A 155 19.71 6.50 18.87
C VAL A 155 18.85 6.15 17.66
N LEU A 156 17.82 6.97 17.40
CA LEU A 156 16.87 6.74 16.31
C LEU A 156 17.55 6.93 14.94
N GLN A 157 18.33 8.00 14.76
CA GLN A 157 19.09 8.27 13.53
C GLN A 157 20.11 7.16 13.25
N ASN A 158 20.93 6.79 14.23
CA ASN A 158 21.97 5.78 14.05
C ASN A 158 21.38 4.42 13.63
N LEU A 159 20.28 4.01 14.27
CA LEU A 159 19.62 2.76 13.87
C LEU A 159 19.02 2.85 12.47
N TYR A 160 18.45 4.00 12.12
CA TYR A 160 17.90 4.21 10.77
C TYR A 160 18.99 4.09 9.70
N ASP A 161 20.14 4.73 9.90
CA ASP A 161 21.28 4.69 8.98
C ASP A 161 21.91 3.28 8.88
N GLU A 162 21.93 2.53 9.99
CA GLU A 162 22.36 1.12 9.99
C GLU A 162 21.43 0.23 9.13
N LEU A 163 20.12 0.41 9.27
CA LEU A 163 19.13 -0.45 8.61
C LEU A 163 18.84 -0.05 7.17
N PHE A 164 18.92 1.24 6.88
CA PHE A 164 18.55 1.83 5.58
C PHE A 164 19.68 2.74 5.09
N PRO A 165 20.87 2.19 4.82
CA PRO A 165 21.99 2.97 4.32
C PRO A 165 21.58 3.67 3.03
N HIS A 166 21.95 4.95 2.91
CA HIS A 166 21.77 5.67 1.66
C HIS A 166 22.61 4.96 0.60
N VAL A 167 21.95 4.33 -0.37
CA VAL A 167 22.62 3.93 -1.62
C VAL A 167 22.81 5.23 -2.36
N GLU A 168 24.03 5.75 -2.39
CA GLU A 168 24.41 6.82 -3.31
C GLU A 168 24.19 6.29 -4.73
N GLU A 169 23.25 6.94 -5.46
CA GLU A 169 23.05 6.71 -6.89
C GLU A 169 24.23 7.29 -7.69
#